data_31ef1bde5a17e40f39b5707f21481328
#
_entry.id   31ef1bde5a17e40f39b5707f21481328
#
_cell.length_a   1.000
_cell.length_b   1.000
_cell.length_c   1.000
_cell.angle_alpha   90.00
_cell.angle_beta   90.00
_cell.angle_gamma   90.00
#
_symmetry.space_group_name_H-M   'P 1'
#
loop_
_entity.id
_entity.type
_entity.pdbx_description
1 polymer ?
#
loop_
_entity_poly.entity_id
_entity_poly.type
_entity_poly.pdbx_seq_one_letter_code
_entity_poly.pdbx_strand_id
1 'polypeptide(L)'
;MQTPDFDLFVIGGGSGGVRAARMAAQRGARVALAEMGGFKGLGGTCVNVGCIPKKLYSYAAHYGEAFKEARGFGWQTGTAHLNWDLLKANREREINRLNEVYLHLLIDAGVEVMIGQASLAGANTVRLGESRYSASNILIATGGRPQLPELDFARHVLTSNDMFDLSPFPWRLAVVGGGYIACEFASIFTGLGAKVTQIYRGEQVLRGFDLDVRDFLAMELVKAGVNLKLKTEVLGISRNTKGMDIALSGDEGVSVDAVLYATGRVPRVQGLGLEALGVEQGRDGAIVVDGHYQSSVPSIYALGDVTARLQLTPVALGEAMALVDHLFGPSGTRSARTMSYQFIPTAVFTNPAVGTVGYTEQAAREKFGRVRIYRSEFKPLRHTLSGGAERTLTKLVVEDASDRVIGLHMVGPDAGEVVQGFAVAMKAGATKALFDSTVGIHPTAAEEFVTMREPVDDGLDPV
;
A
#
# COMPACT_ATOMS: atom_id res chain seq x y z
N MET A 1 -22.05 22.00 32.48
CA MET A 1 -21.09 20.99 32.02
C MET A 1 -19.75 21.69 31.88
N GLN A 2 -18.67 21.12 32.35
CA GLN A 2 -17.33 21.68 32.15
C GLN A 2 -16.99 21.64 30.66
N THR A 3 -16.39 22.72 30.14
CA THR A 3 -15.88 22.73 28.74
C THR A 3 -14.76 21.70 28.62
N PRO A 4 -14.78 20.78 27.64
CA PRO A 4 -13.73 19.81 27.47
C PRO A 4 -12.39 20.49 27.12
N ASP A 5 -11.27 19.83 27.42
CA ASP A 5 -9.93 20.33 27.10
C ASP A 5 -9.76 20.52 25.59
N PHE A 6 -10.27 19.55 24.80
CA PHE A 6 -10.18 19.53 23.34
C PHE A 6 -11.53 19.28 22.66
N ASP A 7 -11.70 19.83 21.47
CA ASP A 7 -12.83 19.54 20.61
C ASP A 7 -12.61 18.22 19.85
N LEU A 8 -11.34 17.90 19.57
CA LEU A 8 -10.89 16.63 18.99
C LEU A 8 -9.59 16.17 19.62
N PHE A 9 -9.54 14.91 20.11
CA PHE A 9 -8.32 14.24 20.51
C PHE A 9 -8.01 13.11 19.52
N VAL A 10 -6.85 13.15 18.86
CA VAL A 10 -6.43 12.16 17.87
C VAL A 10 -5.41 11.20 18.47
N ILE A 11 -5.69 9.89 18.43
CA ILE A 11 -4.79 8.83 18.86
C ILE A 11 -4.11 8.22 17.62
N GLY A 12 -2.84 8.54 17.42
CA GLY A 12 -2.00 8.09 16.31
C GLY A 12 -1.67 9.18 15.30
N GLY A 13 -0.38 9.43 15.12
CA GLY A 13 0.22 10.44 14.23
C GLY A 13 0.52 9.92 12.82
N GLY A 14 -0.23 8.89 12.36
CA GLY A 14 -0.14 8.40 10.99
C GLY A 14 -0.83 9.31 9.97
N SER A 15 -0.89 8.86 8.70
CA SER A 15 -1.40 9.66 7.57
C SER A 15 -2.79 10.24 7.81
N GLY A 16 -3.73 9.40 8.28
CA GLY A 16 -5.11 9.84 8.57
C GLY A 16 -5.18 10.76 9.78
N GLY A 17 -4.47 10.41 10.87
CA GLY A 17 -4.47 11.18 12.11
C GLY A 17 -3.90 12.59 11.93
N VAL A 18 -2.73 12.71 11.29
CA VAL A 18 -2.12 14.03 10.98
C VAL A 18 -3.03 14.87 10.09
N ARG A 19 -3.64 14.26 9.06
CA ARG A 19 -4.58 14.97 8.17
C ARG A 19 -5.79 15.48 8.96
N ALA A 20 -6.42 14.62 9.76
CA ALA A 20 -7.59 14.97 10.53
C ALA A 20 -7.28 16.07 11.57
N ALA A 21 -6.20 15.91 12.35
CA ALA A 21 -5.79 16.88 13.36
C ALA A 21 -5.53 18.25 12.76
N ARG A 22 -4.67 18.30 11.73
CA ARG A 22 -4.33 19.56 11.04
C ARG A 22 -5.56 20.26 10.47
N MET A 23 -6.41 19.54 9.74
CA MET A 23 -7.57 20.15 9.07
C MET A 23 -8.67 20.58 10.04
N ALA A 24 -8.85 19.86 11.16
CA ALA A 24 -9.75 20.26 12.23
C ALA A 24 -9.27 21.54 12.93
N ALA A 25 -7.97 21.62 13.26
CA ALA A 25 -7.37 22.82 13.87
C ALA A 25 -7.47 24.05 12.95
N GLN A 26 -7.21 23.88 11.64
CA GLN A 26 -7.39 24.96 10.65
C GLN A 26 -8.85 25.46 10.52
N ARG A 27 -9.82 24.68 11.03
CA ARG A 27 -11.23 25.08 11.13
C ARG A 27 -11.60 25.67 12.50
N GLY A 28 -10.62 25.92 13.34
CA GLY A 28 -10.78 26.53 14.65
C GLY A 28 -11.06 25.57 15.79
N ALA A 29 -10.98 24.26 15.60
CA ALA A 29 -11.11 23.29 16.67
C ALA A 29 -9.83 23.28 17.54
N ARG A 30 -9.99 23.10 18.85
CA ARG A 30 -8.89 22.80 19.77
C ARG A 30 -8.53 21.32 19.63
N VAL A 31 -7.34 21.02 19.13
CA VAL A 31 -6.94 19.67 18.77
C VAL A 31 -5.67 19.23 19.49
N ALA A 32 -5.72 18.05 20.10
CA ALA A 32 -4.52 17.30 20.53
C ALA A 32 -4.30 16.09 19.63
N LEU A 33 -3.04 15.72 19.44
CA LEU A 33 -2.62 14.49 18.76
C LEU A 33 -1.56 13.77 19.59
N ALA A 34 -1.82 12.51 19.96
CA ALA A 34 -0.85 11.65 20.65
C ALA A 34 -0.18 10.67 19.70
N GLU A 35 1.17 10.61 19.74
CA GLU A 35 1.97 9.67 18.94
C GLU A 35 2.91 8.85 19.84
N MET A 36 2.77 7.52 19.80
CA MET A 36 3.52 6.61 20.65
C MET A 36 5.00 6.48 20.27
N GLY A 37 5.33 6.66 18.99
CA GLY A 37 6.70 6.60 18.46
C GLY A 37 7.49 7.89 18.64
N GLY A 38 6.96 8.86 19.38
CA GLY A 38 7.58 10.18 19.52
C GLY A 38 7.52 10.99 18.22
N PHE A 39 8.30 12.06 18.15
CA PHE A 39 8.34 12.88 16.92
C PHE A 39 8.79 12.08 15.68
N LYS A 40 9.64 11.08 15.88
CA LYS A 40 10.06 10.16 14.80
C LYS A 40 8.96 9.18 14.35
N GLY A 41 7.87 9.08 15.10
CA GLY A 41 6.69 8.29 14.71
C GLY A 41 5.74 9.03 13.77
N LEU A 42 5.85 10.36 13.67
CA LEU A 42 4.97 11.17 12.84
C LEU A 42 5.02 10.78 11.36
N GLY A 43 3.86 10.77 10.72
CA GLY A 43 3.67 10.21 9.38
C GLY A 43 3.36 8.71 9.38
N GLY A 44 3.52 8.03 10.54
CA GLY A 44 3.14 6.63 10.76
C GLY A 44 3.88 5.65 9.86
N THR A 45 3.25 4.50 9.59
CA THR A 45 3.81 3.43 8.75
C THR A 45 4.27 3.95 7.38
N CYS A 46 3.46 4.78 6.72
CA CYS A 46 3.75 5.26 5.37
C CYS A 46 5.11 5.96 5.27
N VAL A 47 5.39 6.89 6.18
CA VAL A 47 6.64 7.68 6.18
C VAL A 47 7.81 6.85 6.70
N ASN A 48 7.63 6.12 7.79
CA ASN A 48 8.75 5.55 8.55
C ASN A 48 9.17 4.16 8.07
N VAL A 49 8.19 3.26 7.83
CA VAL A 49 8.43 1.83 7.53
C VAL A 49 7.46 1.30 6.46
N GLY A 50 7.12 2.11 5.48
CA GLY A 50 6.14 1.76 4.45
C GLY A 50 6.41 2.42 3.10
N CYS A 51 5.44 3.21 2.63
CA CYS A 51 5.39 3.72 1.26
C CYS A 51 6.64 4.48 0.84
N ILE A 52 7.12 5.41 1.70
CA ILE A 52 8.25 6.29 1.36
C ILE A 52 9.57 5.51 1.30
N PRO A 53 10.02 4.86 2.38
CA PRO A 53 11.30 4.15 2.34
C PRO A 53 11.29 2.99 1.33
N LYS A 54 10.16 2.31 1.15
CA LYS A 54 9.99 1.26 0.15
C LYS A 54 10.18 1.81 -1.27
N LYS A 55 9.57 2.97 -1.59
CA LYS A 55 9.69 3.60 -2.91
C LYS A 55 11.12 4.07 -3.18
N LEU A 56 11.81 4.61 -2.17
CA LEU A 56 13.24 4.95 -2.28
C LEU A 56 14.11 3.72 -2.60
N TYR A 57 13.83 2.58 -1.96
CA TYR A 57 14.54 1.34 -2.26
C TYR A 57 14.17 0.74 -3.62
N SER A 58 12.92 0.90 -4.07
CA SER A 58 12.51 0.52 -5.42
C SER A 58 13.27 1.33 -6.48
N TYR A 59 13.47 2.64 -6.28
CA TYR A 59 14.32 3.44 -7.17
C TYR A 59 15.78 2.96 -7.16
N ALA A 60 16.34 2.68 -5.97
CA ALA A 60 17.70 2.15 -5.88
C ALA A 60 17.86 0.81 -6.61
N ALA A 61 16.87 -0.07 -6.51
CA ALA A 61 16.83 -1.36 -7.22
C ALA A 61 16.80 -1.17 -8.75
N HIS A 62 16.02 -0.19 -9.22
CA HIS A 62 15.94 0.12 -10.65
C HIS A 62 17.29 0.60 -11.24
N TYR A 63 18.11 1.35 -10.47
CA TYR A 63 19.44 1.75 -10.95
C TYR A 63 20.33 0.56 -11.26
N GLY A 64 20.24 -0.54 -10.50
CA GLY A 64 21.03 -1.76 -10.75
C GLY A 64 20.78 -2.34 -12.15
N GLU A 65 19.53 -2.27 -12.63
CA GLU A 65 19.15 -2.70 -13.97
C GLU A 65 19.48 -1.65 -15.03
N ALA A 66 19.22 -0.38 -14.73
CA ALA A 66 19.52 0.74 -15.64
C ALA A 66 21.00 0.79 -16.04
N PHE A 67 21.95 0.42 -15.14
CA PHE A 67 23.35 0.31 -15.49
C PHE A 67 23.64 -0.79 -16.51
N LYS A 68 22.89 -1.88 -16.52
CA LYS A 68 23.00 -2.95 -17.52
C LYS A 68 22.44 -2.49 -18.87
N GLU A 69 21.27 -1.87 -18.83
CA GLU A 69 20.58 -1.34 -20.02
C GLU A 69 21.36 -0.22 -20.72
N ALA A 70 22.04 0.62 -19.95
CA ALA A 70 22.79 1.77 -20.44
C ALA A 70 23.80 1.41 -21.57
N ARG A 71 24.33 0.18 -21.55
CA ARG A 71 25.26 -0.31 -22.59
C ARG A 71 24.61 -0.35 -23.98
N GLY A 72 23.34 -0.74 -24.06
CA GLY A 72 22.58 -0.74 -25.32
C GLY A 72 22.37 0.66 -25.90
N PHE A 73 22.46 1.69 -25.08
CA PHE A 73 22.38 3.11 -25.43
C PHE A 73 23.76 3.78 -25.60
N GLY A 74 24.82 2.98 -25.68
CA GLY A 74 26.17 3.47 -25.93
C GLY A 74 26.94 3.95 -24.69
N TRP A 75 26.38 3.83 -23.48
CA TRP A 75 27.08 4.21 -22.26
C TRP A 75 28.05 3.11 -21.79
N GLN A 76 29.29 3.47 -21.54
CA GLN A 76 30.28 2.59 -20.93
C GLN A 76 30.28 2.81 -19.41
N THR A 77 29.48 2.04 -18.72
CA THR A 77 29.46 2.03 -17.26
C THR A 77 30.47 1.01 -16.72
N GLY A 78 31.27 1.40 -15.73
CA GLY A 78 32.11 0.46 -14.99
C GLY A 78 31.26 -0.57 -14.20
N THR A 79 31.91 -1.39 -13.38
CA THR A 79 31.21 -2.29 -12.46
C THR A 79 30.51 -1.48 -11.36
N ALA A 80 29.20 -1.50 -11.34
CA ALA A 80 28.42 -0.87 -10.31
C ALA A 80 28.39 -1.74 -9.04
N HIS A 81 28.58 -1.14 -7.88
CA HIS A 81 28.52 -1.81 -6.58
C HIS A 81 27.51 -1.10 -5.68
N LEU A 82 26.62 -1.84 -5.06
CA LEU A 82 25.72 -1.31 -4.03
C LEU A 82 26.48 -1.03 -2.74
N ASN A 83 26.41 0.20 -2.24
CA ASN A 83 26.76 0.52 -0.87
C ASN A 83 25.48 0.60 -0.03
N TRP A 84 25.12 -0.52 0.60
CA TRP A 84 23.89 -0.66 1.37
C TRP A 84 23.82 0.28 2.57
N ASP A 85 24.93 0.48 3.28
CA ASP A 85 24.97 1.35 4.46
C ASP A 85 24.79 2.83 4.06
N LEU A 86 25.36 3.24 2.93
CA LEU A 86 25.12 4.58 2.38
C LEU A 86 23.64 4.77 1.97
N LEU A 87 23.03 3.79 1.33
CA LEU A 87 21.62 3.83 0.94
C LEU A 87 20.71 3.95 2.18
N LYS A 88 20.97 3.16 3.23
CA LYS A 88 20.26 3.27 4.52
C LYS A 88 20.40 4.64 5.15
N ALA A 89 21.62 5.16 5.24
CA ALA A 89 21.89 6.47 5.82
C ALA A 89 21.21 7.61 5.06
N ASN A 90 21.18 7.54 3.72
CA ASN A 90 20.50 8.54 2.90
C ASN A 90 18.98 8.47 3.09
N ARG A 91 18.41 7.26 3.12
CA ARG A 91 16.99 7.04 3.42
C ARG A 91 16.64 7.58 4.81
N GLU A 92 17.44 7.28 5.84
CA GLU A 92 17.19 7.73 7.21
C GLU A 92 17.17 9.26 7.31
N ARG A 93 18.11 9.96 6.66
CA ARG A 93 18.08 11.43 6.61
C ARG A 93 16.80 11.97 6.01
N GLU A 94 16.33 11.37 4.92
CA GLU A 94 15.08 11.80 4.29
C GLU A 94 13.86 11.53 5.19
N ILE A 95 13.80 10.39 5.87
CA ILE A 95 12.71 10.08 6.80
C ILE A 95 12.73 11.06 7.99
N ASN A 96 13.88 11.34 8.58
CA ASN A 96 14.01 12.32 9.67
C ASN A 96 13.54 13.71 9.21
N ARG A 97 13.94 14.15 8.01
CA ARG A 97 13.47 15.43 7.43
C ARG A 97 11.95 15.44 7.27
N LEU A 98 11.35 14.33 6.84
CA LEU A 98 9.89 14.24 6.70
C LEU A 98 9.19 14.25 8.07
N ASN A 99 9.74 13.60 9.09
CA ASN A 99 9.17 13.67 10.45
C ASN A 99 9.14 15.13 10.96
N GLU A 100 10.19 15.91 10.71
CA GLU A 100 10.23 17.35 11.04
C GLU A 100 9.16 18.14 10.27
N VAL A 101 9.00 17.88 8.97
CA VAL A 101 7.92 18.49 8.17
C VAL A 101 6.54 18.17 8.75
N TYR A 102 6.28 16.92 9.14
CA TYR A 102 5.02 16.53 9.74
C TYR A 102 4.78 17.20 11.09
N LEU A 103 5.82 17.35 11.91
CA LEU A 103 5.73 18.08 13.18
C LEU A 103 5.36 19.56 12.95
N HIS A 104 6.08 20.25 12.05
CA HIS A 104 5.78 21.64 11.72
C HIS A 104 4.38 21.83 11.16
N LEU A 105 3.92 20.95 10.27
CA LEU A 105 2.54 20.98 9.75
C LEU A 105 1.47 20.92 10.85
N LEU A 106 1.74 20.21 11.95
CA LEU A 106 0.82 20.14 13.09
C LEU A 106 0.92 21.39 13.97
N ILE A 107 2.13 21.79 14.34
CA ILE A 107 2.37 22.96 15.20
C ILE A 107 1.87 24.24 14.55
N ASP A 108 2.17 24.47 13.27
CA ASP A 108 1.74 25.64 12.51
C ASP A 108 0.23 25.73 12.36
N ALA A 109 -0.48 24.58 12.41
CA ALA A 109 -1.94 24.52 12.42
C ALA A 109 -2.54 24.74 13.82
N GLY A 110 -1.73 24.80 14.89
CA GLY A 110 -2.18 24.95 16.28
C GLY A 110 -2.58 23.63 16.95
N VAL A 111 -2.08 22.48 16.45
CA VAL A 111 -2.30 21.18 17.10
C VAL A 111 -1.33 20.98 18.26
N GLU A 112 -1.83 20.60 19.42
CA GLU A 112 -0.99 20.18 20.56
C GLU A 112 -0.49 18.75 20.33
N VAL A 113 0.80 18.60 20.05
CA VAL A 113 1.44 17.31 19.78
C VAL A 113 1.97 16.71 21.07
N MET A 114 1.42 15.57 21.46
CA MET A 114 1.78 14.86 22.70
C MET A 114 2.52 13.56 22.36
N ILE A 115 3.53 13.24 23.14
CA ILE A 115 4.33 12.02 22.96
C ILE A 115 3.91 10.98 23.99
N GLY A 116 3.58 9.78 23.51
CA GLY A 116 3.27 8.64 24.34
C GLY A 116 2.11 7.78 23.81
N GLN A 117 1.93 6.64 24.44
CA GLN A 117 0.83 5.73 24.11
C GLN A 117 -0.45 6.20 24.80
N ALA A 118 -1.38 6.70 24.01
CA ALA A 118 -2.71 7.09 24.49
C ALA A 118 -3.67 5.89 24.50
N SER A 119 -4.60 5.90 25.45
CA SER A 119 -5.68 4.91 25.58
C SER A 119 -6.99 5.59 26.03
N LEU A 120 -8.11 4.95 25.77
CA LEU A 120 -9.42 5.40 26.22
C LEU A 120 -9.58 5.14 27.72
N ALA A 121 -9.98 6.16 28.48
CA ALA A 121 -10.31 6.06 29.91
C ALA A 121 -11.81 6.31 30.18
N GLY A 122 -12.55 6.68 29.13
CA GLY A 122 -13.98 6.93 29.12
C GLY A 122 -14.43 7.32 27.72
N ALA A 123 -15.74 7.43 27.50
CA ALA A 123 -16.28 7.79 26.18
C ALA A 123 -15.75 9.16 25.67
N ASN A 124 -15.45 10.08 26.59
CA ASN A 124 -14.91 11.41 26.29
C ASN A 124 -13.58 11.68 27.00
N THR A 125 -12.86 10.63 27.42
CA THR A 125 -11.61 10.77 28.20
C THR A 125 -10.51 9.92 27.60
N VAL A 126 -9.38 10.54 27.31
CA VAL A 126 -8.14 9.89 26.88
C VAL A 126 -7.12 9.94 28.01
N ARG A 127 -6.44 8.83 28.26
CA ARG A 127 -5.30 8.72 29.18
C ARG A 127 -4.01 8.67 28.37
N LEU A 128 -3.04 9.48 28.78
CA LEU A 128 -1.67 9.50 28.26
C LEU A 128 -0.70 9.52 29.43
N GLY A 129 -0.04 8.39 29.70
CA GLY A 129 0.72 8.19 30.94
C GLY A 129 -0.18 8.32 32.17
N GLU A 130 0.18 9.21 33.11
CA GLU A 130 -0.61 9.53 34.32
C GLU A 130 -1.70 10.59 34.06
N SER A 131 -1.62 11.32 32.97
CA SER A 131 -2.53 12.42 32.64
C SER A 131 -3.81 11.93 31.99
N ARG A 132 -4.91 12.67 32.23
CA ARG A 132 -6.21 12.46 31.60
C ARG A 132 -6.65 13.75 30.92
N TYR A 133 -7.18 13.62 29.72
CA TYR A 133 -7.66 14.71 28.91
C TYR A 133 -9.09 14.45 28.47
N SER A 134 -9.94 15.47 28.57
CA SER A 134 -11.32 15.41 28.10
C SER A 134 -11.43 15.91 26.66
N ALA A 135 -12.24 15.24 25.84
CA ALA A 135 -12.46 15.64 24.47
C ALA A 135 -13.94 15.48 24.07
N SER A 136 -14.45 16.40 23.27
CA SER A 136 -15.79 16.27 22.67
C SER A 136 -15.86 15.07 21.73
N ASN A 137 -14.80 14.87 20.93
CA ASN A 137 -14.64 13.76 19.99
C ASN A 137 -13.24 13.15 20.12
N ILE A 138 -13.15 11.82 20.00
CA ILE A 138 -11.89 11.08 20.01
C ILE A 138 -11.77 10.35 18.68
N LEU A 139 -10.64 10.55 17.98
CA LEU A 139 -10.35 9.84 16.74
C LEU A 139 -9.25 8.80 16.98
N ILE A 140 -9.54 7.54 16.67
CA ILE A 140 -8.59 6.45 16.66
C ILE A 140 -8.04 6.28 15.24
N ALA A 141 -6.76 6.60 15.05
CA ALA A 141 -6.02 6.53 13.77
C ALA A 141 -4.70 5.77 13.94
N THR A 142 -4.72 4.69 14.72
CA THR A 142 -3.54 3.90 15.11
C THR A 142 -3.01 2.98 14.01
N GLY A 143 -3.75 2.86 12.90
CA GLY A 143 -3.32 2.11 11.74
C GLY A 143 -3.28 0.60 11.94
N GLY A 144 -2.37 -0.06 11.23
CA GLY A 144 -2.17 -1.51 11.29
C GLY A 144 -0.72 -1.87 11.63
N ARG A 145 -0.51 -3.14 11.98
CA ARG A 145 0.82 -3.73 12.19
C ARG A 145 0.99 -4.99 11.35
N PRO A 146 2.23 -5.39 10.99
CA PRO A 146 2.48 -6.69 10.38
C PRO A 146 1.94 -7.82 11.26
N GLN A 147 1.38 -8.85 10.63
CA GLN A 147 0.97 -10.08 11.29
C GLN A 147 2.11 -11.10 11.19
N LEU A 148 2.57 -11.56 12.34
CA LEU A 148 3.47 -12.72 12.42
C LEU A 148 2.65 -14.01 12.60
N PRO A 149 3.13 -15.13 12.04
CA PRO A 149 2.51 -16.42 12.29
C PRO A 149 2.67 -16.84 13.77
N GLU A 150 1.68 -17.54 14.29
CA GLU A 150 1.76 -18.19 15.62
C GLU A 150 2.48 -19.54 15.48
N LEU A 151 3.79 -19.52 15.24
CA LEU A 151 4.61 -20.68 14.99
C LEU A 151 5.89 -20.60 15.84
N ASP A 152 6.42 -21.74 16.22
CA ASP A 152 7.61 -21.84 17.09
C ASP A 152 8.85 -21.12 16.53
N PHE A 153 8.90 -20.97 15.21
CA PHE A 153 9.99 -20.28 14.51
C PHE A 153 9.73 -18.77 14.29
N ALA A 154 8.60 -18.19 14.75
CA ALA A 154 8.28 -16.78 14.58
C ALA A 154 9.40 -15.83 15.05
N ARG A 155 10.17 -16.23 16.08
CA ARG A 155 11.34 -15.49 16.59
C ARG A 155 12.51 -15.36 15.60
N HIS A 156 12.50 -16.11 14.52
CA HIS A 156 13.57 -16.13 13.53
C HIS A 156 13.25 -15.36 12.25
N VAL A 157 12.07 -14.78 12.19
CA VAL A 157 11.59 -14.11 11.00
C VAL A 157 11.47 -12.59 11.21
N LEU A 158 11.57 -11.88 10.11
CA LEU A 158 11.46 -10.43 10.02
C LEU A 158 10.08 -10.05 9.52
N THR A 159 9.65 -8.86 9.87
CA THR A 159 8.48 -8.20 9.30
C THR A 159 8.89 -7.17 8.25
N SER A 160 7.92 -6.59 7.53
CA SER A 160 8.18 -5.50 6.60
C SER A 160 8.83 -4.28 7.26
N ASN A 161 8.63 -4.07 8.57
CA ASN A 161 9.24 -2.96 9.30
C ASN A 161 10.76 -3.13 9.43
N ASP A 162 11.22 -4.36 9.61
CA ASP A 162 12.63 -4.68 9.85
C ASP A 162 13.47 -4.58 8.57
N MET A 163 12.82 -4.67 7.39
CA MET A 163 13.51 -4.72 6.10
C MET A 163 14.29 -3.45 5.75
N PHE A 164 13.95 -2.34 6.37
CA PHE A 164 14.59 -1.06 6.07
C PHE A 164 15.94 -0.87 6.77
N ASP A 165 16.18 -1.59 7.86
CA ASP A 165 17.34 -1.39 8.72
C ASP A 165 18.24 -2.65 8.82
N LEU A 166 18.07 -3.60 7.90
CA LEU A 166 18.86 -4.83 7.88
C LEU A 166 20.37 -4.55 7.89
N SER A 167 21.08 -5.29 8.72
CA SER A 167 22.54 -5.28 8.78
C SER A 167 23.03 -6.67 9.21
N PRO A 168 23.89 -7.30 8.39
CA PRO A 168 24.36 -6.92 7.07
C PRO A 168 23.27 -7.04 5.98
N PHE A 169 23.58 -6.61 4.74
CA PHE A 169 22.71 -6.84 3.58
C PHE A 169 22.51 -8.35 3.36
N PRO A 170 21.25 -8.83 3.22
CA PRO A 170 20.98 -10.25 3.02
C PRO A 170 21.19 -10.62 1.54
N TRP A 171 22.29 -11.26 1.23
CA TRP A 171 22.58 -11.72 -0.13
C TRP A 171 21.68 -12.88 -0.58
N ARG A 172 21.07 -13.61 0.39
CA ARG A 172 20.08 -14.66 0.17
C ARG A 172 18.87 -14.35 1.05
N LEU A 173 17.74 -14.02 0.43
CA LEU A 173 16.53 -13.61 1.12
C LEU A 173 15.39 -14.56 0.78
N ALA A 174 14.69 -15.08 1.79
CA ALA A 174 13.38 -15.68 1.61
C ALA A 174 12.28 -14.64 1.92
N VAL A 175 11.28 -14.58 1.06
CA VAL A 175 10.09 -13.73 1.24
C VAL A 175 8.87 -14.64 1.27
N VAL A 176 8.23 -14.76 2.43
CA VAL A 176 7.04 -15.58 2.62
C VAL A 176 5.78 -14.71 2.50
N GLY A 177 5.01 -14.96 1.44
CA GLY A 177 3.80 -14.23 1.13
C GLY A 177 3.58 -14.02 -0.37
N GLY A 178 2.34 -13.76 -0.76
CA GLY A 178 1.95 -13.50 -2.15
C GLY A 178 1.24 -12.17 -2.35
N GLY A 179 1.14 -11.33 -1.30
CA GLY A 179 0.56 -9.99 -1.39
C GLY A 179 1.53 -8.94 -1.95
N TYR A 180 1.05 -7.71 -2.13
CA TYR A 180 1.83 -6.62 -2.71
C TYR A 180 3.14 -6.35 -1.95
N ILE A 181 3.14 -6.41 -0.60
CA ILE A 181 4.34 -6.21 0.22
C ILE A 181 5.41 -7.27 -0.11
N ALA A 182 4.98 -8.54 -0.23
CA ALA A 182 5.90 -9.63 -0.56
C ALA A 182 6.51 -9.44 -1.96
N CYS A 183 5.67 -9.15 -2.97
CA CYS A 183 6.13 -8.94 -4.34
C CYS A 183 7.07 -7.73 -4.47
N GLU A 184 6.76 -6.64 -3.76
CA GLU A 184 7.60 -5.43 -3.76
C GLU A 184 8.98 -5.70 -3.15
N PHE A 185 9.05 -6.32 -1.96
CA PHE A 185 10.34 -6.64 -1.35
C PHE A 185 11.12 -7.71 -2.13
N ALA A 186 10.42 -8.70 -2.71
CA ALA A 186 11.08 -9.66 -3.59
C ALA A 186 11.72 -8.95 -4.80
N SER A 187 10.99 -8.08 -5.46
CA SER A 187 11.49 -7.30 -6.60
C SER A 187 12.62 -6.33 -6.20
N ILE A 188 12.46 -5.59 -5.11
CA ILE A 188 13.45 -4.63 -4.61
C ILE A 188 14.78 -5.32 -4.30
N PHE A 189 14.77 -6.36 -3.47
CA PHE A 189 16.01 -7.02 -3.06
C PHE A 189 16.67 -7.78 -4.22
N THR A 190 15.89 -8.31 -5.17
CA THR A 190 16.45 -8.87 -6.42
C THR A 190 17.16 -7.78 -7.23
N GLY A 191 16.53 -6.61 -7.43
CA GLY A 191 17.15 -5.50 -8.14
C GLY A 191 18.39 -4.92 -7.44
N LEU A 192 18.45 -5.00 -6.10
CA LEU A 192 19.64 -4.65 -5.30
C LEU A 192 20.73 -5.73 -5.33
N GLY A 193 20.49 -6.89 -5.95
CA GLY A 193 21.47 -7.95 -6.18
C GLY A 193 21.39 -9.16 -5.26
N ALA A 194 20.39 -9.24 -4.37
CA ALA A 194 20.17 -10.44 -3.56
C ALA A 194 19.58 -11.59 -4.39
N LYS A 195 19.91 -12.83 -3.99
CA LYS A 195 19.19 -14.02 -4.47
C LYS A 195 17.92 -14.18 -3.64
N VAL A 196 16.77 -13.93 -4.26
CA VAL A 196 15.48 -13.94 -3.57
C VAL A 196 14.68 -15.19 -3.92
N THR A 197 14.19 -15.88 -2.89
CA THR A 197 13.18 -16.94 -3.04
C THR A 197 11.88 -16.43 -2.43
N GLN A 198 10.86 -16.22 -3.26
CA GLN A 198 9.50 -15.88 -2.80
C GLN A 198 8.67 -17.16 -2.69
N ILE A 199 8.11 -17.39 -1.50
CA ILE A 199 7.37 -18.61 -1.15
C ILE A 199 5.92 -18.23 -0.86
N TYR A 200 4.99 -18.87 -1.56
CA TYR A 200 3.57 -18.60 -1.36
C TYR A 200 2.73 -19.88 -1.47
N ARG A 201 1.87 -20.11 -0.48
CA ARG A 201 0.98 -21.27 -0.42
C ARG A 201 -0.15 -21.26 -1.45
N GLY A 202 -0.51 -20.08 -1.98
CA GLY A 202 -1.55 -19.94 -2.99
C GLY A 202 -1.07 -20.27 -4.40
N GLU A 203 -2.02 -20.31 -5.31
CA GLU A 203 -1.78 -20.68 -6.71
C GLU A 203 -1.08 -19.58 -7.50
N GLN A 204 -1.31 -18.29 -7.16
CA GLN A 204 -0.75 -17.14 -7.85
C GLN A 204 -0.67 -15.93 -6.92
N VAL A 205 0.38 -15.10 -7.07
CA VAL A 205 0.60 -13.86 -6.31
C VAL A 205 -0.53 -12.84 -6.52
N LEU A 206 -0.52 -11.75 -5.74
CA LEU A 206 -1.47 -10.62 -5.84
C LEU A 206 -2.95 -11.03 -5.80
N ARG A 207 -3.33 -11.89 -4.85
CA ARG A 207 -4.75 -12.25 -4.67
C ARG A 207 -5.64 -11.00 -4.61
N GLY A 208 -6.72 -11.00 -5.40
CA GLY A 208 -7.67 -9.88 -5.52
C GLY A 208 -7.38 -8.92 -6.68
N PHE A 209 -6.23 -9.04 -7.34
CA PHE A 209 -5.95 -8.37 -8.60
C PHE A 209 -6.50 -9.17 -9.79
N ASP A 210 -6.59 -8.54 -10.95
CA ASP A 210 -7.01 -9.19 -12.20
C ASP A 210 -6.08 -10.37 -12.54
N LEU A 211 -6.63 -11.46 -13.07
CA LEU A 211 -5.88 -12.70 -13.29
C LEU A 211 -4.73 -12.50 -14.29
N ASP A 212 -4.97 -11.79 -15.40
CA ASP A 212 -3.91 -11.49 -16.38
C ASP A 212 -2.76 -10.69 -15.76
N VAL A 213 -3.08 -9.74 -14.86
CA VAL A 213 -2.08 -8.95 -14.13
C VAL A 213 -1.23 -9.85 -13.21
N ARG A 214 -1.87 -10.78 -12.52
CA ARG A 214 -1.20 -11.71 -11.58
C ARG A 214 -0.26 -12.64 -12.31
N ASP A 215 -0.73 -13.25 -13.40
CA ASP A 215 0.05 -14.19 -14.20
C ASP A 215 1.21 -13.48 -14.90
N PHE A 216 0.93 -12.31 -15.47
CA PHE A 216 1.96 -11.53 -16.14
C PHE A 216 3.05 -11.06 -15.17
N LEU A 217 2.67 -10.50 -14.00
CA LEU A 217 3.66 -10.09 -13.01
C LEU A 217 4.50 -11.27 -12.51
N ALA A 218 3.89 -12.44 -12.27
CA ALA A 218 4.64 -13.62 -11.83
C ALA A 218 5.70 -14.02 -12.84
N MET A 219 5.37 -14.01 -14.15
CA MET A 219 6.33 -14.26 -15.22
C MET A 219 7.47 -13.23 -15.23
N GLU A 220 7.15 -11.94 -15.10
CA GLU A 220 8.14 -10.87 -15.09
C GLU A 220 9.06 -10.95 -13.85
N LEU A 221 8.54 -11.26 -12.66
CA LEU A 221 9.35 -11.46 -11.47
C LEU A 221 10.35 -12.64 -11.64
N VAL A 222 9.92 -13.75 -12.24
CA VAL A 222 10.80 -14.88 -12.54
C VAL A 222 11.88 -14.48 -13.56
N LYS A 223 11.52 -13.75 -14.64
CA LYS A 223 12.49 -13.21 -15.61
C LYS A 223 13.51 -12.27 -14.96
N ALA A 224 13.07 -11.48 -13.98
CA ALA A 224 13.95 -10.59 -13.21
C ALA A 224 14.89 -11.33 -12.25
N GLY A 225 14.67 -12.64 -12.02
CA GLY A 225 15.54 -13.49 -11.20
C GLY A 225 14.96 -13.88 -9.84
N VAL A 226 13.71 -13.61 -9.56
CA VAL A 226 13.02 -14.11 -8.37
C VAL A 226 12.76 -15.62 -8.52
N ASN A 227 13.23 -16.42 -7.56
CA ASN A 227 12.85 -17.83 -7.46
C ASN A 227 11.46 -17.92 -6.81
N LEU A 228 10.42 -17.97 -7.64
CA LEU A 228 9.02 -17.96 -7.18
C LEU A 228 8.53 -19.40 -6.97
N LYS A 229 8.23 -19.75 -5.70
CA LYS A 229 7.67 -21.04 -5.29
C LYS A 229 6.20 -20.86 -4.90
N LEU A 230 5.30 -21.17 -5.82
CA LEU A 230 3.85 -21.18 -5.61
C LEU A 230 3.40 -22.54 -5.06
N LYS A 231 2.19 -22.61 -4.45
CA LYS A 231 1.61 -23.82 -3.82
C LYS A 231 2.57 -24.46 -2.80
N THR A 232 3.42 -23.65 -2.16
CA THR A 232 4.47 -24.08 -1.27
C THR A 232 4.31 -23.45 0.10
N GLU A 233 4.34 -24.27 1.15
CA GLU A 233 4.25 -23.85 2.54
C GLU A 233 5.59 -23.97 3.26
N VAL A 234 5.84 -23.05 4.21
CA VAL A 234 6.97 -23.15 5.13
C VAL A 234 6.57 -24.06 6.27
N LEU A 235 7.27 -25.17 6.42
CA LEU A 235 7.04 -26.18 7.46
C LEU A 235 7.88 -25.94 8.71
N GLY A 236 9.03 -25.28 8.57
CA GLY A 236 9.91 -24.97 9.69
C GLY A 236 11.06 -24.06 9.28
N ILE A 237 11.61 -23.35 10.26
CA ILE A 237 12.80 -22.51 10.11
C ILE A 237 13.75 -22.81 11.26
N SER A 238 14.98 -23.19 10.94
CA SER A 238 16.04 -23.42 11.91
C SER A 238 17.25 -22.53 11.63
N ARG A 239 17.89 -22.02 12.68
CA ARG A 239 19.10 -21.21 12.56
C ARG A 239 20.33 -22.12 12.56
N ASN A 240 21.25 -21.86 11.67
CA ASN A 240 22.55 -22.52 11.61
C ASN A 240 23.70 -21.50 11.65
N THR A 241 24.94 -21.94 11.55
CA THR A 241 26.14 -21.07 11.60
C THR A 241 26.29 -20.16 10.36
N LYS A 242 25.57 -20.43 9.28
CA LYS A 242 25.68 -19.73 7.99
C LYS A 242 24.41 -18.96 7.61
N GLY A 243 23.39 -18.93 8.49
CA GLY A 243 22.11 -18.28 8.23
C GLY A 243 20.93 -19.09 8.77
N MET A 244 19.92 -19.30 7.95
CA MET A 244 18.70 -20.04 8.29
C MET A 244 18.39 -21.07 7.21
N ASP A 245 17.97 -22.26 7.63
CA ASP A 245 17.45 -23.32 6.77
C ASP A 245 15.91 -23.34 6.90
N ILE A 246 15.24 -23.31 5.76
CA ILE A 246 13.79 -23.33 5.66
C ILE A 246 13.35 -24.67 5.08
N ALA A 247 12.56 -25.41 5.83
CA ALA A 247 11.89 -26.62 5.35
C ALA A 247 10.60 -26.24 4.61
N LEU A 248 10.41 -26.77 3.42
CA LEU A 248 9.29 -26.46 2.53
C LEU A 248 8.44 -27.70 2.25
N SER A 249 7.15 -27.50 1.98
CA SER A 249 6.29 -28.58 1.50
C SER A 249 6.66 -28.97 0.08
N GLY A 250 6.93 -30.29 -0.13
CA GLY A 250 7.20 -30.86 -1.47
C GLY A 250 8.54 -30.44 -2.11
N ASP A 251 9.49 -29.88 -1.35
CA ASP A 251 10.80 -29.44 -1.84
C ASP A 251 11.92 -29.72 -0.82
N GLU A 252 13.17 -29.70 -1.27
CA GLU A 252 14.36 -29.96 -0.43
C GLU A 252 14.66 -28.86 0.60
N GLY A 253 13.98 -27.71 0.50
CA GLY A 253 14.19 -26.55 1.34
C GLY A 253 15.21 -25.55 0.77
N VAL A 254 15.40 -24.45 1.49
CA VAL A 254 16.33 -23.37 1.07
C VAL A 254 17.12 -22.82 2.25
N SER A 255 18.38 -22.47 2.00
CA SER A 255 19.25 -21.80 2.98
C SER A 255 19.40 -20.33 2.63
N VAL A 256 19.12 -19.44 3.59
CA VAL A 256 19.09 -17.99 3.40
C VAL A 256 19.76 -17.24 4.55
N ASP A 257 20.02 -15.94 4.34
CA ASP A 257 20.58 -15.05 5.36
C ASP A 257 19.47 -14.40 6.21
N ALA A 258 18.30 -14.16 5.60
CA ALA A 258 17.15 -13.54 6.24
C ALA A 258 15.82 -14.10 5.70
N VAL A 259 14.77 -14.04 6.53
CA VAL A 259 13.41 -14.46 6.15
C VAL A 259 12.44 -13.34 6.49
N LEU A 260 11.80 -12.79 5.47
CA LEU A 260 10.69 -11.85 5.60
C LEU A 260 9.35 -12.60 5.60
N TYR A 261 8.52 -12.39 6.62
CA TYR A 261 7.10 -12.77 6.60
C TYR A 261 6.24 -11.56 6.23
N ALA A 262 5.61 -11.62 5.06
CA ALA A 262 4.72 -10.60 4.53
C ALA A 262 3.33 -11.21 4.22
N THR A 263 2.77 -11.93 5.22
CA THR A 263 1.53 -12.72 5.09
C THR A 263 0.27 -11.97 5.45
N GLY A 264 0.37 -10.72 5.90
CA GLY A 264 -0.77 -9.86 6.19
C GLY A 264 -0.47 -8.75 7.19
N ARG A 265 -1.47 -7.91 7.39
CA ARG A 265 -1.47 -6.83 8.38
C ARG A 265 -2.78 -6.91 9.16
N VAL A 266 -2.73 -6.58 10.44
CA VAL A 266 -3.89 -6.53 11.33
C VAL A 266 -4.02 -5.15 11.98
N PRO A 267 -5.24 -4.73 12.36
CA PRO A 267 -5.48 -3.48 13.07
C PRO A 267 -4.64 -3.36 14.36
N ARG A 268 -4.16 -2.16 14.64
CA ARG A 268 -3.43 -1.87 15.88
C ARG A 268 -4.38 -1.36 16.94
N VAL A 269 -5.00 -2.27 17.68
CA VAL A 269 -6.02 -1.98 18.69
C VAL A 269 -5.57 -2.30 20.12
N GLN A 270 -4.43 -2.97 20.31
CA GLN A 270 -3.96 -3.40 21.62
C GLN A 270 -3.69 -2.23 22.55
N GLY A 271 -4.21 -2.33 23.79
CA GLY A 271 -3.99 -1.34 24.84
C GLY A 271 -4.81 -0.05 24.67
N LEU A 272 -5.73 0.01 23.72
CA LEU A 272 -6.61 1.18 23.54
C LEU A 272 -7.76 1.24 24.54
N GLY A 273 -8.15 0.13 25.18
CA GLY A 273 -9.27 0.08 26.15
C GLY A 273 -10.64 0.03 25.49
N LEU A 274 -10.73 -0.51 24.26
CA LEU A 274 -11.96 -0.57 23.45
C LEU A 274 -13.07 -1.39 24.12
N GLU A 275 -12.72 -2.57 24.63
CA GLU A 275 -13.64 -3.53 25.22
C GLU A 275 -14.36 -2.94 26.45
N ALA A 276 -13.61 -2.21 27.29
CA ALA A 276 -14.14 -1.59 28.51
C ALA A 276 -15.23 -0.54 28.24
N LEU A 277 -15.25 0.02 27.02
CA LEU A 277 -16.22 1.04 26.60
C LEU A 277 -17.28 0.48 25.64
N GLY A 278 -17.21 -0.81 25.31
CA GLY A 278 -18.13 -1.43 24.36
C GLY A 278 -17.96 -0.97 22.92
N VAL A 279 -16.75 -0.57 22.53
CA VAL A 279 -16.45 -0.26 21.12
C VAL A 279 -16.46 -1.55 20.32
N GLU A 280 -17.35 -1.66 19.34
CA GLU A 280 -17.53 -2.86 18.53
C GLU A 280 -16.33 -3.12 17.65
N GLN A 281 -15.89 -4.38 17.61
CA GLN A 281 -14.80 -4.86 16.77
C GLN A 281 -15.25 -6.01 15.87
N GLY A 282 -14.76 -6.01 14.61
CA GLY A 282 -14.94 -7.11 13.66
C GLY A 282 -14.13 -8.34 14.03
N ARG A 283 -14.30 -9.43 13.27
CA ARG A 283 -13.60 -10.72 13.51
C ARG A 283 -12.07 -10.62 13.43
N ASP A 284 -11.56 -9.65 12.65
CA ASP A 284 -10.13 -9.35 12.47
C ASP A 284 -9.60 -8.36 13.53
N GLY A 285 -10.43 -7.95 14.50
CA GLY A 285 -10.13 -6.94 15.51
C GLY A 285 -10.26 -5.50 15.02
N ALA A 286 -10.72 -5.27 13.78
CA ALA A 286 -10.95 -3.93 13.24
C ALA A 286 -12.07 -3.21 13.98
N ILE A 287 -11.91 -1.90 14.20
CA ILE A 287 -12.98 -1.09 14.76
C ILE A 287 -14.11 -0.94 13.73
N VAL A 288 -15.31 -1.36 14.11
CA VAL A 288 -16.51 -1.20 13.29
C VAL A 288 -16.96 0.25 13.32
N VAL A 289 -17.17 0.85 12.15
CA VAL A 289 -17.62 2.23 12.03
C VAL A 289 -18.68 2.36 10.92
N ASP A 290 -19.54 3.36 11.07
CA ASP A 290 -20.57 3.72 10.10
C ASP A 290 -20.00 4.45 8.87
N GLY A 291 -20.88 5.05 8.05
CA GLY A 291 -20.51 5.84 6.87
C GLY A 291 -19.83 7.18 7.21
N HIS A 292 -19.92 7.64 8.44
CA HIS A 292 -19.29 8.85 8.96
C HIS A 292 -18.10 8.57 9.89
N TYR A 293 -17.60 7.32 9.89
CA TYR A 293 -16.46 6.85 10.70
C TYR A 293 -16.73 6.84 12.20
N GLN A 294 -18.01 6.93 12.64
CA GLN A 294 -18.42 6.85 14.03
C GLN A 294 -18.48 5.37 14.46
N SER A 295 -17.90 5.06 15.63
CA SER A 295 -17.98 3.73 16.22
C SER A 295 -19.34 3.51 16.91
N SER A 296 -19.50 2.36 17.59
CA SER A 296 -20.65 2.10 18.46
C SER A 296 -20.76 3.06 19.64
N VAL A 297 -19.71 3.83 19.96
CA VAL A 297 -19.70 4.88 20.99
C VAL A 297 -19.74 6.26 20.31
N PRO A 298 -20.78 7.09 20.55
CA PRO A 298 -21.05 8.30 19.76
C PRO A 298 -19.94 9.36 19.71
N SER A 299 -19.06 9.42 20.72
CA SER A 299 -17.92 10.36 20.78
C SER A 299 -16.63 9.80 20.17
N ILE A 300 -16.61 8.49 19.81
CA ILE A 300 -15.41 7.80 19.34
C ILE A 300 -15.54 7.48 17.86
N TYR A 301 -14.55 7.92 17.09
CA TYR A 301 -14.41 7.72 15.65
C TYR A 301 -13.16 6.90 15.35
N ALA A 302 -13.13 6.22 14.20
CA ALA A 302 -11.93 5.53 13.74
C ALA A 302 -11.81 5.59 12.21
N LEU A 303 -10.58 5.69 11.69
CA LEU A 303 -10.31 5.70 10.26
C LEU A 303 -8.94 5.10 9.90
N GLY A 304 -8.75 4.83 8.62
CA GLY A 304 -7.55 4.19 8.09
C GLY A 304 -7.47 2.70 8.43
N ASP A 305 -6.25 2.14 8.46
CA ASP A 305 -6.03 0.69 8.57
C ASP A 305 -6.65 0.05 9.82
N VAL A 306 -6.89 0.82 10.89
CA VAL A 306 -7.52 0.32 12.11
C VAL A 306 -8.98 -0.13 11.89
N THR A 307 -9.62 0.31 10.81
CA THR A 307 -10.97 -0.11 10.40
C THR A 307 -10.96 -1.25 9.38
N ALA A 308 -9.78 -1.70 8.93
CA ALA A 308 -9.56 -2.77 7.95
C ALA A 308 -10.38 -2.66 6.64
N ARG A 309 -10.82 -1.45 6.23
CA ARG A 309 -11.56 -1.23 5.00
C ARG A 309 -10.62 -1.35 3.80
N LEU A 310 -9.98 -0.26 3.36
CA LEU A 310 -9.01 -0.25 2.28
C LEU A 310 -7.71 0.39 2.79
N GLN A 311 -6.68 -0.43 3.00
CA GLN A 311 -5.43 -0.05 3.67
C GLN A 311 -4.49 0.71 2.71
N LEU A 312 -4.88 1.92 2.33
CA LEU A 312 -4.11 2.81 1.46
C LEU A 312 -4.01 4.21 2.08
N THR A 313 -2.81 4.80 2.02
CA THR A 313 -2.57 6.16 2.51
C THR A 313 -3.56 7.19 1.93
N PRO A 314 -3.81 7.27 0.60
CA PRO A 314 -4.78 8.23 0.07
C PRO A 314 -6.21 8.00 0.56
N VAL A 315 -6.58 6.77 0.86
CA VAL A 315 -7.90 6.44 1.44
C VAL A 315 -8.01 7.02 2.84
N ALA A 316 -7.03 6.78 3.72
CA ALA A 316 -7.00 7.34 5.05
C ALA A 316 -7.03 8.89 5.05
N LEU A 317 -6.38 9.54 4.06
CA LEU A 317 -6.45 10.99 3.87
C LEU A 317 -7.86 11.44 3.46
N GLY A 318 -8.51 10.70 2.55
CA GLY A 318 -9.89 10.99 2.11
C GLY A 318 -10.91 10.80 3.23
N GLU A 319 -10.78 9.73 4.01
CA GLU A 319 -11.59 9.44 5.19
C GLU A 319 -11.44 10.56 6.25
N ALA A 320 -10.19 11.00 6.51
CA ALA A 320 -9.91 12.10 7.42
C ALA A 320 -10.60 13.41 6.97
N MET A 321 -10.57 13.72 5.68
CA MET A 321 -11.26 14.90 5.15
C MET A 321 -12.78 14.79 5.29
N ALA A 322 -13.36 13.63 4.99
CA ALA A 322 -14.79 13.41 5.14
C ALA A 322 -15.24 13.51 6.62
N LEU A 323 -14.46 12.93 7.55
CA LEU A 323 -14.72 13.06 8.98
C LEU A 323 -14.64 14.52 9.47
N VAL A 324 -13.59 15.25 9.06
CA VAL A 324 -13.41 16.65 9.45
C VAL A 324 -14.52 17.52 8.85
N ASP A 325 -14.96 17.27 7.62
CA ASP A 325 -16.11 17.93 7.02
C ASP A 325 -17.41 17.64 7.81
N HIS A 326 -17.56 16.43 8.31
CA HIS A 326 -18.70 16.02 9.13
C HIS A 326 -18.73 16.70 10.50
N LEU A 327 -17.59 16.75 11.21
CA LEU A 327 -17.52 17.27 12.59
C LEU A 327 -17.37 18.80 12.65
N PHE A 328 -16.62 19.37 11.73
CA PHE A 328 -16.18 20.77 11.75
C PHE A 328 -16.46 21.50 10.43
N GLY A 329 -17.46 21.06 9.65
CA GLY A 329 -17.86 21.70 8.39
C GLY A 329 -18.40 23.12 8.58
N PRO A 330 -18.44 23.93 7.52
CA PRO A 330 -18.98 25.29 7.59
C PRO A 330 -20.48 25.28 8.00
N SER A 331 -20.85 26.23 8.84
CA SER A 331 -22.23 26.59 9.22
C SER A 331 -23.00 25.65 10.15
N GLY A 332 -22.33 24.88 11.01
CA GLY A 332 -23.03 24.08 12.02
C GLY A 332 -23.94 22.95 11.46
N THR A 333 -23.97 22.77 10.15
CA THR A 333 -24.61 21.64 9.50
C THR A 333 -23.57 20.56 9.26
N ARG A 334 -23.74 19.39 9.89
CA ARG A 334 -22.92 18.22 9.62
C ARG A 334 -22.99 17.90 8.12
N SER A 335 -21.86 17.93 7.44
CA SER A 335 -21.80 17.59 6.02
C SER A 335 -22.22 16.14 5.79
N ALA A 336 -23.05 15.89 4.80
CA ALA A 336 -23.37 14.54 4.34
C ALA A 336 -22.25 13.92 3.49
N ARG A 337 -21.10 14.61 3.31
CA ARG A 337 -19.99 14.11 2.50
C ARG A 337 -19.41 12.85 3.12
N THR A 338 -19.43 11.77 2.34
CA THR A 338 -18.71 10.52 2.62
C THR A 338 -17.66 10.31 1.54
N MET A 339 -16.65 9.51 1.84
CA MET A 339 -15.66 9.11 0.84
C MET A 339 -16.28 8.08 -0.11
N SER A 340 -16.06 8.24 -1.41
CA SER A 340 -16.38 7.20 -2.39
C SER A 340 -15.22 6.22 -2.51
N TYR A 341 -15.50 4.94 -2.29
CA TYR A 341 -14.55 3.84 -2.47
C TYR A 341 -14.59 3.23 -3.87
N GLN A 342 -15.32 3.82 -4.80
CA GLN A 342 -15.36 3.38 -6.19
C GLN A 342 -14.16 3.93 -6.97
N PHE A 343 -13.60 3.10 -7.84
CA PHE A 343 -12.48 3.46 -8.72
C PHE A 343 -11.27 4.06 -7.96
N ILE A 344 -10.89 3.42 -6.84
CA ILE A 344 -9.67 3.77 -6.13
C ILE A 344 -8.47 3.19 -6.90
N PRO A 345 -7.60 4.05 -7.47
CA PRO A 345 -6.41 3.56 -8.15
C PRO A 345 -5.41 2.99 -7.14
N THR A 346 -4.76 1.91 -7.52
CA THR A 346 -3.78 1.21 -6.70
C THR A 346 -2.54 0.90 -7.52
N ALA A 347 -1.37 1.01 -6.94
CA ALA A 347 -0.12 0.60 -7.55
C ALA A 347 0.64 -0.40 -6.67
N VAL A 348 1.34 -1.34 -7.31
CA VAL A 348 2.35 -2.20 -6.69
C VAL A 348 3.70 -1.85 -7.31
N PHE A 349 4.63 -1.45 -6.48
CA PHE A 349 5.92 -0.89 -6.92
C PHE A 349 6.99 -1.98 -7.08
N THR A 350 6.63 -3.02 -7.83
CA THR A 350 7.56 -4.02 -8.35
C THR A 350 8.32 -3.46 -9.57
N ASN A 351 9.22 -4.24 -10.13
CA ASN A 351 9.84 -3.98 -11.42
C ASN A 351 9.60 -5.22 -12.32
N PRO A 352 8.70 -5.10 -13.34
CA PRO A 352 7.85 -3.94 -13.69
C PRO A 352 6.78 -3.61 -12.62
N ALA A 353 6.35 -2.34 -12.61
CA ALA A 353 5.31 -1.88 -11.70
C ALA A 353 3.92 -2.31 -12.17
N VAL A 354 2.99 -2.42 -11.21
CA VAL A 354 1.56 -2.67 -11.50
C VAL A 354 0.76 -1.43 -11.18
N GLY A 355 -0.17 -1.07 -12.05
CA GLY A 355 -1.21 -0.09 -11.79
C GLY A 355 -2.59 -0.70 -12.08
N THR A 356 -3.58 -0.41 -11.24
CA THR A 356 -4.95 -0.93 -11.42
C THR A 356 -5.97 0.06 -10.89
N VAL A 357 -7.12 0.14 -11.57
CA VAL A 357 -8.29 0.87 -11.10
C VAL A 357 -9.57 0.20 -11.60
N GLY A 358 -10.57 0.14 -10.74
CA GLY A 358 -11.87 -0.44 -11.06
C GLY A 358 -11.93 -1.96 -10.86
N TYR A 359 -12.79 -2.62 -11.64
CA TYR A 359 -13.10 -4.03 -11.50
C TYR A 359 -12.08 -4.91 -12.22
N THR A 360 -11.73 -6.05 -11.63
CA THR A 360 -11.12 -7.15 -12.36
C THR A 360 -12.13 -7.72 -13.35
N GLU A 361 -11.69 -8.41 -14.38
CA GLU A 361 -12.59 -9.08 -15.33
C GLU A 361 -13.58 -9.99 -14.62
N GLN A 362 -13.11 -10.83 -13.68
CA GLN A 362 -13.97 -11.73 -12.93
C GLN A 362 -15.07 -10.96 -12.17
N ALA A 363 -14.68 -9.96 -11.37
CA ALA A 363 -15.63 -9.15 -10.59
C ALA A 363 -16.60 -8.36 -11.49
N ALA A 364 -16.15 -7.95 -12.67
CA ALA A 364 -16.99 -7.27 -13.65
C ALA A 364 -18.03 -8.23 -14.25
N ARG A 365 -17.63 -9.43 -14.63
CA ARG A 365 -18.54 -10.45 -15.15
C ARG A 365 -19.58 -10.86 -14.10
N GLU A 366 -19.18 -11.06 -12.86
CA GLU A 366 -20.09 -11.37 -11.75
C GLU A 366 -21.13 -10.26 -11.51
N LYS A 367 -20.72 -9.00 -11.63
CA LYS A 367 -21.58 -7.86 -11.30
C LYS A 367 -22.42 -7.34 -12.46
N PHE A 368 -21.86 -7.29 -13.68
CA PHE A 368 -22.46 -6.66 -14.85
C PHE A 368 -22.86 -7.67 -15.94
N GLY A 369 -22.52 -8.95 -15.79
CA GLY A 369 -22.76 -9.99 -16.79
C GLY A 369 -21.79 -9.84 -17.97
N ARG A 370 -22.28 -9.35 -19.14
CA ARG A 370 -21.44 -9.21 -20.33
C ARG A 370 -20.49 -8.04 -20.22
N VAL A 371 -19.21 -8.33 -20.50
CA VAL A 371 -18.14 -7.34 -20.60
C VAL A 371 -17.29 -7.63 -21.83
N ARG A 372 -16.71 -6.59 -22.42
CA ARG A 372 -15.71 -6.70 -23.48
C ARG A 372 -14.33 -6.46 -22.90
N ILE A 373 -13.40 -7.31 -23.23
CA ILE A 373 -12.01 -7.25 -22.76
C ILE A 373 -11.13 -6.79 -23.91
N TYR A 374 -10.28 -5.79 -23.63
CA TYR A 374 -9.23 -5.34 -24.53
C TYR A 374 -7.90 -5.55 -23.85
N ARG A 375 -6.96 -6.16 -24.55
CA ARG A 375 -5.66 -6.52 -23.96
C ARG A 375 -4.57 -6.35 -25.01
N SER A 376 -3.46 -5.72 -24.61
CA SER A 376 -2.24 -5.62 -25.41
C SER A 376 -1.04 -6.02 -24.59
N GLU A 377 -0.13 -6.77 -25.19
CA GLU A 377 1.13 -7.17 -24.60
C GLU A 377 2.26 -6.87 -25.58
N PHE A 378 3.20 -6.02 -25.20
CA PHE A 378 4.25 -5.57 -26.09
C PHE A 378 5.60 -5.41 -25.37
N LYS A 379 6.68 -5.33 -26.16
CA LYS A 379 8.02 -5.03 -25.67
C LYS A 379 8.19 -3.50 -25.65
N PRO A 380 8.47 -2.87 -24.49
CA PRO A 380 8.74 -1.44 -24.40
C PRO A 380 9.86 -1.01 -25.35
N LEU A 381 9.72 0.17 -25.96
CA LEU A 381 10.69 0.70 -26.92
C LEU A 381 12.12 0.77 -26.35
N ARG A 382 12.26 1.11 -25.04
CA ARG A 382 13.57 1.14 -24.37
C ARG A 382 14.30 -0.20 -24.39
N HIS A 383 13.57 -1.32 -24.41
CA HIS A 383 14.16 -2.66 -24.41
C HIS A 383 14.56 -3.15 -25.82
N THR A 384 14.23 -2.42 -26.88
CA THR A 384 14.67 -2.77 -28.23
C THR A 384 16.18 -2.58 -28.41
N LEU A 385 16.75 -1.56 -27.78
CA LEU A 385 18.20 -1.28 -27.80
C LEU A 385 18.94 -1.92 -26.60
N SER A 386 18.33 -1.89 -25.41
CA SER A 386 18.97 -2.42 -24.21
C SER A 386 19.07 -3.95 -24.20
N GLY A 387 18.26 -4.64 -25.01
CA GLY A 387 18.15 -6.10 -25.00
C GLY A 387 17.34 -6.63 -23.81
N GLY A 388 16.72 -5.78 -23.00
CA GLY A 388 15.89 -6.16 -21.87
C GLY A 388 14.77 -7.13 -22.25
N ALA A 389 14.45 -8.05 -21.37
CA ALA A 389 13.42 -9.09 -21.58
C ALA A 389 12.05 -8.67 -21.03
N GLU A 390 11.98 -7.55 -20.30
CA GLU A 390 10.75 -7.02 -19.71
C GLU A 390 9.73 -6.69 -20.80
N ARG A 391 8.46 -7.00 -20.52
CA ARG A 391 7.32 -6.66 -21.38
C ARG A 391 6.33 -5.81 -20.60
N THR A 392 5.40 -5.21 -21.32
CA THR A 392 4.29 -4.43 -20.76
C THR A 392 2.98 -5.10 -21.13
N LEU A 393 2.07 -5.13 -20.17
CA LEU A 393 0.68 -5.54 -20.32
C LEU A 393 -0.23 -4.34 -20.08
N THR A 394 -1.21 -4.13 -20.95
CA THR A 394 -2.33 -3.21 -20.76
C THR A 394 -3.65 -3.95 -20.92
N LYS A 395 -4.64 -3.66 -20.10
CA LYS A 395 -5.96 -4.31 -20.14
C LYS A 395 -7.06 -3.30 -19.81
N LEU A 396 -8.15 -3.32 -20.59
CA LEU A 396 -9.41 -2.65 -20.29
C LEU A 396 -10.52 -3.66 -20.10
N VAL A 397 -11.39 -3.39 -19.13
CA VAL A 397 -12.65 -4.09 -18.90
C VAL A 397 -13.78 -3.10 -19.17
N VAL A 398 -14.63 -3.39 -20.15
CA VAL A 398 -15.69 -2.50 -20.61
C VAL A 398 -17.04 -3.17 -20.39
N GLU A 399 -17.95 -2.49 -19.70
CA GLU A 399 -19.35 -2.94 -19.56
C GLU A 399 -20.05 -2.87 -20.91
N ASP A 400 -20.59 -4.00 -21.39
CA ASP A 400 -21.14 -4.09 -22.73
C ASP A 400 -22.36 -3.19 -22.94
N ALA A 401 -23.25 -3.13 -21.95
CA ALA A 401 -24.51 -2.38 -22.02
C ALA A 401 -24.33 -0.86 -22.06
N SER A 402 -23.34 -0.32 -21.35
CA SER A 402 -23.13 1.14 -21.20
C SER A 402 -21.91 1.69 -21.95
N ASP A 403 -21.10 0.81 -22.52
CA ASP A 403 -19.79 1.12 -23.11
C ASP A 403 -18.78 1.74 -22.11
N ARG A 404 -19.09 1.76 -20.80
CA ARG A 404 -18.21 2.36 -19.80
C ARG A 404 -16.97 1.50 -19.56
N VAL A 405 -15.82 2.15 -19.48
CA VAL A 405 -14.59 1.51 -19.00
C VAL A 405 -14.70 1.38 -17.49
N ILE A 406 -14.86 0.15 -16.99
CA ILE A 406 -15.08 -0.17 -15.57
C ILE A 406 -13.88 -0.81 -14.89
N GLY A 407 -12.89 -1.23 -15.67
CA GLY A 407 -11.60 -1.74 -15.16
C GLY A 407 -10.46 -1.33 -16.11
N LEU A 408 -9.34 -0.92 -15.54
CA LEU A 408 -8.12 -0.59 -16.29
C LEU A 408 -6.91 -1.05 -15.49
N HIS A 409 -6.06 -1.84 -16.15
CA HIS A 409 -4.92 -2.50 -15.53
C HIS A 409 -3.68 -2.36 -16.41
N MET A 410 -2.53 -2.17 -15.79
CA MET A 410 -1.24 -2.11 -16.46
C MET A 410 -0.17 -2.81 -15.64
N VAL A 411 0.70 -3.57 -16.30
CA VAL A 411 1.98 -4.03 -15.74
C VAL A 411 3.07 -3.52 -16.67
N GLY A 412 3.93 -2.66 -16.17
CA GLY A 412 4.98 -2.04 -16.98
C GLY A 412 5.60 -0.82 -16.30
N PRO A 413 6.58 -0.18 -16.94
CA PRO A 413 7.18 1.05 -16.46
C PRO A 413 6.12 2.13 -16.23
N ASP A 414 6.24 2.86 -15.13
CA ASP A 414 5.37 4.00 -14.78
C ASP A 414 3.86 3.68 -14.69
N ALA A 415 3.49 2.39 -14.55
CA ALA A 415 2.09 1.96 -14.50
C ALA A 415 1.25 2.74 -13.47
N GLY A 416 1.80 3.05 -12.30
CA GLY A 416 1.11 3.85 -11.28
C GLY A 416 0.79 5.28 -11.74
N GLU A 417 1.72 5.93 -12.43
CA GLU A 417 1.54 7.30 -12.95
C GLU A 417 0.50 7.32 -14.09
N VAL A 418 0.59 6.36 -15.00
CA VAL A 418 -0.35 6.22 -16.12
C VAL A 418 -1.77 5.96 -15.60
N VAL A 419 -1.94 4.97 -14.74
CA VAL A 419 -3.25 4.57 -14.21
C VAL A 419 -3.89 5.68 -13.36
N GLN A 420 -3.09 6.48 -12.64
CA GLN A 420 -3.60 7.63 -11.89
C GLN A 420 -4.33 8.63 -12.80
N GLY A 421 -3.81 8.91 -13.99
CA GLY A 421 -4.45 9.80 -14.96
C GLY A 421 -5.79 9.24 -15.46
N PHE A 422 -5.80 7.98 -15.88
CA PHE A 422 -7.02 7.31 -16.37
C PHE A 422 -8.08 7.11 -15.27
N ALA A 423 -7.69 6.97 -14.00
CA ALA A 423 -8.65 6.88 -12.90
C ALA A 423 -9.59 8.07 -12.82
N VAL A 424 -9.12 9.28 -13.16
CA VAL A 424 -9.97 10.49 -13.23
C VAL A 424 -11.01 10.35 -14.33
N ALA A 425 -10.62 9.92 -15.51
CA ALA A 425 -11.53 9.70 -16.65
C ALA A 425 -12.58 8.63 -16.32
N MET A 426 -12.16 7.50 -15.73
CA MET A 426 -13.07 6.43 -15.32
C MET A 426 -14.07 6.90 -14.27
N LYS A 427 -13.62 7.68 -13.29
CA LYS A 427 -14.51 8.27 -12.27
C LYS A 427 -15.51 9.24 -12.86
N ALA A 428 -15.15 9.94 -13.95
CA ALA A 428 -16.04 10.78 -14.74
C ALA A 428 -16.99 9.98 -15.66
N GLY A 429 -16.85 8.65 -15.72
CA GLY A 429 -17.72 7.77 -16.51
C GLY A 429 -17.31 7.60 -17.97
N ALA A 430 -16.02 7.73 -18.28
CA ALA A 430 -15.50 7.58 -19.63
C ALA A 430 -15.89 6.24 -20.27
N THR A 431 -16.31 6.30 -21.54
CA THR A 431 -16.70 5.15 -22.36
C THR A 431 -15.55 4.67 -23.24
N LYS A 432 -15.66 3.45 -23.76
CA LYS A 432 -14.68 2.93 -24.75
C LYS A 432 -14.67 3.78 -26.01
N ALA A 433 -15.83 4.25 -26.46
CA ALA A 433 -15.93 5.18 -27.59
C ALA A 433 -15.14 6.49 -27.33
N LEU A 434 -15.15 6.99 -26.09
CA LEU A 434 -14.34 8.17 -25.72
C LEU A 434 -12.84 7.86 -25.79
N PHE A 435 -12.41 6.70 -25.26
CA PHE A 435 -11.02 6.25 -25.38
C PHE A 435 -10.62 6.16 -26.84
N ASP A 436 -11.45 5.54 -27.70
CA ASP A 436 -11.19 5.35 -29.10
C ASP A 436 -11.08 6.65 -29.91
N SER A 437 -11.79 7.69 -29.49
CA SER A 437 -11.74 9.02 -30.13
C SER A 437 -10.61 9.90 -29.60
N THR A 438 -9.94 9.48 -28.52
CA THR A 438 -8.84 10.25 -27.95
C THR A 438 -7.54 10.00 -28.73
N VAL A 439 -6.85 11.08 -29.08
CA VAL A 439 -5.54 11.00 -29.75
C VAL A 439 -4.47 10.59 -28.74
N GLY A 440 -3.72 9.54 -29.03
CA GLY A 440 -2.61 9.06 -28.21
C GLY A 440 -1.37 9.96 -28.29
N ILE A 441 -0.56 9.94 -27.25
CA ILE A 441 0.78 10.55 -27.29
C ILE A 441 1.77 9.50 -27.81
N HIS A 442 2.33 9.72 -28.99
CA HIS A 442 3.26 8.79 -29.62
C HIS A 442 4.73 9.26 -29.51
N PRO A 443 5.69 8.35 -29.18
CA PRO A 443 5.48 6.95 -28.76
C PRO A 443 5.46 6.82 -27.22
N THR A 444 4.39 6.31 -26.66
CA THR A 444 4.23 6.03 -25.22
C THR A 444 3.53 4.70 -24.96
N ALA A 445 3.74 4.09 -23.78
CA ALA A 445 2.97 2.91 -23.40
C ALA A 445 1.49 3.23 -23.10
N ALA A 446 1.19 4.48 -22.73
CA ALA A 446 -0.17 4.91 -22.39
C ALA A 446 -1.11 4.97 -23.61
N GLU A 447 -0.55 5.18 -24.83
CA GLU A 447 -1.37 5.22 -26.06
C GLU A 447 -2.05 3.89 -26.36
N GLU A 448 -1.55 2.76 -25.85
CA GLU A 448 -2.18 1.46 -26.01
C GLU A 448 -3.64 1.46 -25.51
N PHE A 449 -3.93 2.19 -24.44
CA PHE A 449 -5.29 2.29 -23.90
C PHE A 449 -6.27 2.98 -24.85
N VAL A 450 -5.81 3.79 -25.77
CA VAL A 450 -6.64 4.50 -26.75
C VAL A 450 -6.49 3.94 -28.18
N THR A 451 -5.64 2.93 -28.37
CA THR A 451 -5.40 2.29 -29.67
C THR A 451 -5.93 0.86 -29.79
N MET A 452 -6.22 0.18 -28.65
CA MET A 452 -6.84 -1.14 -28.65
C MET A 452 -8.27 -1.08 -29.20
N ARG A 453 -8.51 -1.54 -30.43
CA ARG A 453 -9.81 -1.47 -31.13
C ARG A 453 -10.62 -2.75 -31.04
N GLU A 454 -9.95 -3.89 -31.10
CA GLU A 454 -10.58 -5.19 -31.15
C GLU A 454 -10.62 -5.81 -29.75
N PRO A 455 -11.79 -6.26 -29.28
CA PRO A 455 -11.85 -7.03 -28.05
C PRO A 455 -11.15 -8.38 -28.22
N VAL A 456 -10.63 -8.91 -27.13
CA VAL A 456 -10.10 -10.28 -27.11
C VAL A 456 -11.28 -11.24 -27.29
N ASP A 457 -11.12 -12.21 -28.19
CA ASP A 457 -12.07 -13.32 -28.33
C ASP A 457 -11.95 -14.21 -27.10
N ASP A 458 -12.99 -14.20 -26.28
CA ASP A 458 -13.03 -15.00 -25.04
C ASP A 458 -13.73 -16.37 -25.24
N GLY A 459 -14.06 -16.71 -26.49
CA GLY A 459 -14.73 -17.96 -26.84
C GLY A 459 -16.15 -18.10 -26.28
N LEU A 460 -16.68 -17.02 -25.72
CA LEU A 460 -18.08 -16.96 -25.26
C LEU A 460 -18.90 -16.45 -26.46
N ASP A 461 -19.52 -17.37 -27.16
CA ASP A 461 -20.40 -17.06 -28.30
C ASP A 461 -21.42 -15.97 -27.97
N PRO A 462 -21.67 -15.05 -28.89
CA PRO A 462 -22.79 -14.13 -28.76
C PRO A 462 -24.08 -14.93 -28.80
N VAL A 463 -24.73 -15.06 -27.63
CA VAL A 463 -26.08 -15.64 -27.54
C VAL A 463 -27.09 -14.64 -28.06
#